data_f1690eb95c9c0870b94e34e365ead98e
#
_entry.id   f1690eb95c9c0870b94e34e365ead98e
#
_cell.length_a   1.000
_cell.length_b   1.000
_cell.length_c   1.000
_cell.angle_alpha   90.00
_cell.angle_beta   90.00
_cell.angle_gamma   90.00
#
_symmetry.space_group_name_H-M   'P 1'
#
loop_
_entity.id
_entity.type
_entity.pdbx_description
1 polymer ?
#
loop_
_entity_poly.entity_id
_entity_poly.type
_entity_poly.pdbx_seq_one_letter_code
_entity_poly.pdbx_strand_id
1 'polypeptide(L)'
;MNVISKTLLSAVVMAASLSQAYAGVVIGGTRVIFDGGKKEASISVNNVDAAPYLIQSWVDMPEGNANKAPFIVTPPLYRLNGGQQNIERILFSGSLPQDKESLFWLNIKAIPSATKQANALQIAVKTRIKLIYRPAGLNASTPEEQASKLTWSRSGNKLQVTNPTPYVINFNEISVGGKKLEDVTWVEPGKVAIFGLPPGAAGNQIIFKVINDYGSPGITHQASF
;
A
#
# COMPACT_ATOMS: atom_id res chain seq x y z
N MET A 1 -3.50 21.20 50.90
CA MET A 1 -3.80 20.56 49.58
C MET A 1 -3.55 19.10 49.76
N ASN A 2 -4.61 18.30 49.77
CA ASN A 2 -4.53 16.86 50.05
C ASN A 2 -3.80 16.09 48.92
N VAL A 3 -3.16 14.96 49.22
CA VAL A 3 -2.42 14.15 48.25
C VAL A 3 -3.30 13.80 47.04
N ILE A 4 -4.58 13.56 47.26
CA ILE A 4 -5.59 13.31 46.21
C ILE A 4 -5.75 14.48 45.23
N SER A 5 -5.73 15.73 45.69
CA SER A 5 -5.84 16.87 44.76
C SER A 5 -4.55 17.11 43.94
N LYS A 6 -3.40 16.73 44.48
CA LYS A 6 -2.11 16.78 43.74
C LYS A 6 -2.04 15.71 42.66
N THR A 7 -2.51 14.49 42.95
CA THR A 7 -2.58 13.40 41.95
C THR A 7 -3.59 13.68 40.87
N LEU A 8 -4.75 14.25 41.20
CA LEU A 8 -5.75 14.63 40.18
C LEU A 8 -5.20 15.76 39.28
N LEU A 9 -4.53 16.74 39.82
CA LEU A 9 -3.93 17.83 39.04
C LEU A 9 -2.83 17.32 38.12
N SER A 10 -1.98 16.36 38.57
CA SER A 10 -0.95 15.75 37.76
C SER A 10 -1.55 14.91 36.63
N ALA A 11 -2.64 14.19 36.87
CA ALA A 11 -3.35 13.41 35.85
C ALA A 11 -3.98 14.29 34.76
N VAL A 12 -4.56 15.44 35.14
CA VAL A 12 -5.13 16.42 34.20
C VAL A 12 -4.05 17.05 33.33
N VAL A 13 -2.90 17.40 33.91
CA VAL A 13 -1.77 17.98 33.15
C VAL A 13 -1.19 16.95 32.19
N MET A 14 -1.09 15.69 32.56
CA MET A 14 -0.60 14.61 31.73
C MET A 14 -1.57 14.29 30.57
N ALA A 15 -2.89 14.35 30.80
CA ALA A 15 -3.91 14.19 29.77
C ALA A 15 -3.94 15.35 28.76
N ALA A 16 -3.65 16.57 29.19
CA ALA A 16 -3.57 17.76 28.33
C ALA A 16 -2.34 17.78 27.40
N SER A 17 -1.33 16.95 27.68
CA SER A 17 -0.08 16.87 26.91
C SER A 17 -0.16 15.93 25.68
N LEU A 18 -1.30 15.27 25.43
CA LEU A 18 -1.52 14.41 24.26
C LEU A 18 -1.82 15.29 23.03
N SER A 19 -0.82 16.06 22.58
CA SER A 19 -0.87 16.75 21.29
C SER A 19 -0.85 15.70 20.20
N GLN A 20 -1.90 15.62 19.40
CA GLN A 20 -1.89 14.79 18.19
C GLN A 20 -0.88 15.39 17.20
N ALA A 21 0.21 14.70 16.96
CA ALA A 21 1.15 15.07 15.90
C ALA A 21 0.50 14.74 14.55
N TYR A 22 -0.19 15.70 13.96
CA TYR A 22 -0.56 15.64 12.56
C TYR A 22 0.67 16.03 11.75
N ALA A 23 1.08 15.20 10.84
CA ALA A 23 2.22 15.46 9.98
C ALA A 23 1.87 15.25 8.53
N GLY A 24 1.91 16.32 7.75
CA GLY A 24 2.02 16.27 6.30
C GLY A 24 0.72 15.98 5.54
N VAL A 25 0.92 15.36 4.38
CA VAL A 25 -0.15 15.04 3.44
C VAL A 25 -0.59 13.58 3.63
N VAL A 26 -1.89 13.38 3.84
CA VAL A 26 -2.53 12.06 4.03
C VAL A 26 -3.18 11.62 2.72
N ILE A 27 -2.88 10.38 2.32
CA ILE A 27 -3.45 9.74 1.14
C ILE A 27 -4.62 8.86 1.58
N GLY A 28 -5.75 8.93 0.88
CA GLY A 28 -7.01 8.26 1.22
C GLY A 28 -7.06 6.75 0.95
N GLY A 29 -5.91 6.09 0.90
CA GLY A 29 -5.81 4.64 0.73
C GLY A 29 -4.38 4.15 0.66
N THR A 30 -4.20 2.85 0.87
CA THR A 30 -2.88 2.18 0.76
C THR A 30 -2.67 1.54 -0.61
N ARG A 31 -3.71 1.53 -1.46
CA ARG A 31 -3.74 1.03 -2.84
C ARG A 31 -4.92 1.59 -3.60
N VAL A 32 -4.89 1.46 -4.91
CA VAL A 32 -6.02 1.74 -5.79
C VAL A 32 -6.30 0.50 -6.63
N ILE A 33 -7.54 0.01 -6.61
CA ILE A 33 -8.03 -0.97 -7.58
C ILE A 33 -8.72 -0.21 -8.69
N PHE A 34 -8.15 -0.25 -9.89
CA PHE A 34 -8.76 0.33 -11.07
C PHE A 34 -9.66 -0.71 -11.73
N ASP A 35 -10.96 -0.53 -11.63
CA ASP A 35 -11.95 -1.38 -12.31
C ASP A 35 -11.91 -1.12 -13.81
N GLY A 36 -11.50 -2.12 -14.59
CA GLY A 36 -11.41 -2.02 -16.05
C GLY A 36 -12.73 -1.81 -16.78
N GLY A 37 -13.87 -1.98 -16.09
CA GLY A 37 -15.20 -1.61 -16.58
C GLY A 37 -15.54 -0.13 -16.40
N LYS A 38 -14.71 0.62 -15.68
CA LYS A 38 -14.90 2.06 -15.40
C LYS A 38 -13.94 2.91 -16.22
N LYS A 39 -14.30 4.18 -16.39
CA LYS A 39 -13.47 5.14 -17.12
C LYS A 39 -12.34 5.72 -16.27
N GLU A 40 -12.52 5.71 -14.94
CA GLU A 40 -11.57 6.29 -13.99
C GLU A 40 -11.65 5.63 -12.61
N ALA A 41 -10.57 5.78 -11.86
CA ALA A 41 -10.53 5.60 -10.42
C ALA A 41 -10.15 6.92 -9.76
N SER A 42 -10.37 7.04 -8.46
CA SER A 42 -10.02 8.27 -7.72
C SER A 42 -9.41 7.95 -6.37
N ILE A 43 -8.57 8.89 -5.89
CA ILE A 43 -7.99 8.84 -4.57
C ILE A 43 -7.96 10.24 -3.96
N SER A 44 -8.25 10.35 -2.67
CA SER A 44 -8.18 11.62 -1.97
C SER A 44 -6.76 11.90 -1.47
N VAL A 45 -6.40 13.18 -1.52
CA VAL A 45 -5.14 13.72 -0.98
C VAL A 45 -5.51 14.86 -0.05
N ASN A 46 -5.21 14.72 1.23
CA ASN A 46 -5.59 15.67 2.27
C ASN A 46 -4.36 16.28 2.93
N ASN A 47 -4.27 17.61 2.95
CA ASN A 47 -3.24 18.33 3.67
C ASN A 47 -3.76 18.68 5.08
N VAL A 48 -3.29 17.95 6.08
CA VAL A 48 -3.68 18.18 7.48
C VAL A 48 -2.82 19.23 8.19
N ASP A 49 -1.75 19.71 7.55
CA ASP A 49 -0.93 20.80 8.05
C ASP A 49 -1.56 22.17 7.78
N ALA A 50 -1.08 23.19 8.48
CA ALA A 50 -1.44 24.59 8.21
C ALA A 50 -0.72 25.14 6.97
N ALA A 51 0.47 24.63 6.64
CA ALA A 51 1.28 25.10 5.52
C ALA A 51 0.83 24.46 4.20
N PRO A 52 0.93 25.17 3.06
CA PRO A 52 0.60 24.62 1.76
C PRO A 52 1.70 23.69 1.24
N TYR A 53 1.28 22.72 0.43
CA TYR A 53 2.15 21.82 -0.32
C TYR A 53 1.92 21.96 -1.82
N LEU A 54 2.97 21.70 -2.61
CA LEU A 54 2.86 21.40 -4.02
C LEU A 54 2.79 19.88 -4.15
N ILE A 55 1.70 19.38 -4.73
CA ILE A 55 1.49 17.95 -4.94
C ILE A 55 1.83 17.62 -6.39
N GLN A 56 2.63 16.58 -6.58
CA GLN A 56 2.95 16.03 -7.90
C GLN A 56 2.64 14.54 -7.91
N SER A 57 1.84 14.09 -8.88
CA SER A 57 1.38 12.70 -8.96
C SER A 57 1.57 12.11 -10.35
N TRP A 58 1.99 10.84 -10.40
CA TRP A 58 2.23 10.08 -11.63
C TRP A 58 2.16 8.58 -11.37
N VAL A 59 2.06 7.80 -12.44
CA VAL A 59 2.08 6.34 -12.40
C VAL A 59 3.34 5.82 -13.07
N ASP A 60 4.05 4.91 -12.37
CA ASP A 60 5.18 4.17 -12.90
C ASP A 60 4.81 2.71 -13.22
N MET A 61 5.51 2.16 -14.19
CA MET A 61 5.55 0.71 -14.43
C MET A 61 6.25 -0.01 -13.26
N PRO A 62 6.05 -1.33 -13.10
CA PRO A 62 6.90 -2.15 -12.25
C PRO A 62 8.39 -1.98 -12.58
N GLU A 63 9.24 -2.21 -11.60
CA GLU A 63 10.69 -2.08 -11.75
C GLU A 63 11.22 -2.96 -12.90
N GLY A 64 12.20 -2.43 -13.63
CA GLY A 64 12.79 -3.08 -14.80
C GLY A 64 12.02 -2.86 -16.12
N ASN A 65 10.89 -2.18 -16.10
CA ASN A 65 10.15 -1.83 -17.31
C ASN A 65 10.29 -0.34 -17.63
N ALA A 66 10.93 -0.03 -18.74
CA ALA A 66 11.18 1.35 -19.19
C ALA A 66 9.98 1.99 -19.92
N ASN A 67 8.90 1.24 -20.18
CA ASN A 67 7.73 1.78 -20.84
C ASN A 67 6.96 2.74 -19.95
N LYS A 68 6.24 3.67 -20.57
CA LYS A 68 5.34 4.57 -19.86
C LYS A 68 4.08 3.80 -19.41
N ALA A 69 3.67 3.99 -18.16
CA ALA A 69 2.42 3.41 -17.67
C ALA A 69 1.22 3.99 -18.43
N PRO A 70 0.21 3.17 -18.79
CA PRO A 70 -0.95 3.61 -19.55
C PRO A 70 -2.00 4.30 -18.67
N PHE A 71 -1.56 5.18 -17.76
CA PHE A 71 -2.41 5.92 -16.85
C PHE A 71 -2.02 7.39 -16.80
N ILE A 72 -3.03 8.24 -16.67
CA ILE A 72 -2.89 9.69 -16.51
C ILE A 72 -3.53 10.06 -15.17
N VAL A 73 -2.77 10.73 -14.30
CA VAL A 73 -3.31 11.32 -13.06
C VAL A 73 -3.67 12.77 -13.32
N THR A 74 -4.85 13.19 -12.87
CA THR A 74 -5.30 14.57 -13.04
C THR A 74 -5.96 15.12 -11.77
N PRO A 75 -5.53 16.32 -11.33
CA PRO A 75 -4.42 17.13 -11.85
C PRO A 75 -3.05 16.50 -11.49
N PRO A 76 -2.05 16.51 -12.41
CA PRO A 76 -0.73 15.89 -12.15
C PRO A 76 0.17 16.76 -11.25
N LEU A 77 -0.12 18.04 -11.16
CA LEU A 77 0.61 19.02 -10.35
C LEU A 77 -0.37 20.09 -9.88
N TYR A 78 -0.43 20.33 -8.56
CA TYR A 78 -1.31 21.34 -8.00
C TYR A 78 -0.84 21.77 -6.61
N ARG A 79 -1.27 22.97 -6.20
CA ARG A 79 -1.10 23.47 -4.84
C ARG A 79 -2.26 23.00 -3.97
N LEU A 80 -1.94 22.45 -2.80
CA LEU A 80 -2.89 22.03 -1.78
C LEU A 80 -2.66 22.87 -0.51
N ASN A 81 -3.58 23.79 -0.22
CA ASN A 81 -3.46 24.66 0.97
C ASN A 81 -3.70 23.88 2.25
N GLY A 82 -3.32 24.48 3.38
CA GLY A 82 -3.53 23.89 4.71
C GLY A 82 -4.99 23.58 4.98
N GLY A 83 -5.29 22.42 5.54
CA GLY A 83 -6.63 21.93 5.82
C GLY A 83 -7.48 21.59 4.60
N GLN A 84 -6.93 21.63 3.37
CA GLN A 84 -7.65 21.32 2.15
C GLN A 84 -7.47 19.86 1.73
N GLN A 85 -8.50 19.36 1.07
CA GLN A 85 -8.52 18.06 0.40
C GLN A 85 -8.71 18.26 -1.11
N ASN A 86 -8.05 17.42 -1.90
CA ASN A 86 -8.30 17.27 -3.33
C ASN A 86 -8.56 15.81 -3.67
N ILE A 87 -9.22 15.56 -4.78
CA ILE A 87 -9.43 14.23 -5.34
C ILE A 87 -8.65 14.14 -6.64
N GLU A 88 -7.66 13.25 -6.68
CA GLU A 88 -6.95 12.91 -7.90
C GLU A 88 -7.72 11.84 -8.66
N ARG A 89 -7.92 12.06 -9.97
CA ARG A 89 -8.54 11.12 -10.87
C ARG A 89 -7.46 10.41 -11.66
N ILE A 90 -7.58 9.10 -11.74
CA ILE A 90 -6.67 8.22 -12.48
C ILE A 90 -7.45 7.75 -13.70
N LEU A 91 -7.00 8.13 -14.88
CA LEU A 91 -7.61 7.79 -16.16
C LEU A 91 -6.77 6.71 -16.84
N PHE A 92 -7.42 5.70 -17.38
CA PHE A 92 -6.76 4.68 -18.19
C PHE A 92 -6.67 5.14 -19.64
N SER A 93 -5.46 5.06 -20.22
CA SER A 93 -5.17 5.51 -21.59
C SER A 93 -4.23 4.51 -22.26
N GLY A 94 -4.78 3.39 -22.73
CA GLY A 94 -3.96 2.37 -23.38
C GLY A 94 -4.67 1.04 -23.54
N SER A 95 -3.87 -0.03 -23.61
CA SER A 95 -4.35 -1.41 -23.66
C SER A 95 -3.58 -2.25 -22.64
N LEU A 96 -4.29 -3.11 -21.91
CA LEU A 96 -3.74 -4.05 -20.94
C LEU A 96 -4.37 -5.43 -21.14
N PRO A 97 -3.72 -6.52 -20.68
CA PRO A 97 -4.31 -7.84 -20.66
C PRO A 97 -5.70 -7.85 -20.03
N GLN A 98 -6.65 -8.56 -20.62
CA GLN A 98 -8.03 -8.65 -20.14
C GLN A 98 -8.32 -9.95 -19.40
N ASP A 99 -7.35 -10.83 -19.30
CA ASP A 99 -7.41 -12.14 -18.66
C ASP A 99 -6.80 -12.17 -17.25
N LYS A 100 -6.08 -11.10 -16.87
CA LYS A 100 -5.39 -11.01 -15.57
C LYS A 100 -5.18 -9.58 -15.11
N GLU A 101 -4.98 -9.39 -13.82
CA GLU A 101 -4.59 -8.12 -13.24
C GLU A 101 -3.20 -7.66 -13.70
N SER A 102 -3.02 -6.34 -13.73
CA SER A 102 -1.72 -5.71 -14.01
C SER A 102 -1.37 -4.73 -12.89
N LEU A 103 -0.14 -4.82 -12.38
CA LEU A 103 0.36 -4.01 -11.26
C LEU A 103 1.12 -2.78 -11.78
N PHE A 104 0.87 -1.64 -11.15
CA PHE A 104 1.56 -0.36 -11.36
C PHE A 104 1.81 0.32 -10.02
N TRP A 105 2.53 1.44 -10.06
CA TRP A 105 2.82 2.24 -8.88
C TRP A 105 2.31 3.66 -9.04
N LEU A 106 1.33 4.04 -8.23
CA LEU A 106 0.91 5.42 -8.07
C LEU A 106 1.86 6.11 -7.10
N ASN A 107 2.47 7.20 -7.56
CA ASN A 107 3.37 8.04 -6.77
C ASN A 107 2.69 9.38 -6.53
N ILE A 108 2.72 9.83 -5.28
CA ILE A 108 2.21 11.13 -4.85
C ILE A 108 3.33 11.79 -4.04
N LYS A 109 3.88 12.88 -4.56
CA LYS A 109 4.98 13.62 -3.94
C LYS A 109 4.45 14.93 -3.37
N ALA A 110 4.57 15.08 -2.06
CA ALA A 110 4.25 16.29 -1.34
C ALA A 110 5.52 17.11 -1.12
N ILE A 111 5.57 18.29 -1.70
CA ILE A 111 6.71 19.21 -1.65
C ILE A 111 6.29 20.42 -0.81
N PRO A 112 6.88 20.64 0.37
CA PRO A 112 6.53 21.77 1.22
C PRO A 112 6.91 23.09 0.53
N SER A 113 6.15 24.16 0.83
CA SER A 113 6.49 25.50 0.38
C SER A 113 7.83 25.95 0.98
N ALA A 114 8.66 26.59 0.18
CA ALA A 114 9.95 27.10 0.65
C ALA A 114 9.78 28.09 1.79
N THR A 115 10.45 27.84 2.91
CA THR A 115 10.60 28.84 3.97
C THR A 115 11.79 29.73 3.62
N LYS A 116 11.66 31.06 3.82
CA LYS A 116 12.73 32.04 3.61
C LYS A 116 13.80 32.04 4.74
N GLN A 117 13.81 31.03 5.60
CA GLN A 117 14.76 30.94 6.70
C GLN A 117 16.08 30.35 6.21
N ALA A 118 17.20 31.00 6.53
CA ALA A 118 18.54 30.49 6.32
C ALA A 118 18.73 29.20 7.15
N ASN A 119 19.39 28.19 6.55
CA ASN A 119 19.65 26.88 7.19
C ASN A 119 18.41 26.04 7.53
N ALA A 120 17.31 26.20 6.82
CA ALA A 120 16.12 25.35 6.98
C ALA A 120 16.26 24.07 6.12
N LEU A 121 16.08 22.89 6.76
CA LEU A 121 15.95 21.61 6.06
C LEU A 121 14.50 21.45 5.58
N GLN A 122 14.31 21.20 4.29
CA GLN A 122 13.01 20.87 3.71
C GLN A 122 12.99 19.43 3.24
N ILE A 123 12.01 18.67 3.67
CA ILE A 123 11.83 17.27 3.32
C ILE A 123 10.61 17.13 2.43
N ALA A 124 10.79 16.73 1.18
CA ALA A 124 9.70 16.31 0.32
C ALA A 124 9.43 14.82 0.52
N VAL A 125 8.19 14.47 0.82
CA VAL A 125 7.77 13.08 1.01
C VAL A 125 7.13 12.55 -0.25
N LYS A 126 7.62 11.39 -0.74
CA LYS A 126 7.00 10.65 -1.84
C LYS A 126 6.34 9.39 -1.27
N THR A 127 5.02 9.34 -1.35
CA THR A 127 4.23 8.15 -1.06
C THR A 127 4.08 7.34 -2.34
N ARG A 128 4.36 6.04 -2.28
CA ARG A 128 4.25 5.10 -3.40
C ARG A 128 3.31 3.98 -3.00
N ILE A 129 2.18 3.88 -3.69
CA ILE A 129 1.15 2.85 -3.43
C ILE A 129 0.86 2.04 -4.69
N LYS A 130 0.34 0.83 -4.51
CA LYS A 130 -0.02 -0.04 -5.63
C LYS A 130 -1.25 0.48 -6.35
N LEU A 131 -1.19 0.54 -7.68
CA LEU A 131 -2.32 0.71 -8.58
C LEU A 131 -2.47 -0.62 -9.33
N ILE A 132 -3.58 -1.32 -9.10
CA ILE A 132 -3.87 -2.61 -9.70
C ILE A 132 -5.01 -2.43 -10.69
N TYR A 133 -4.74 -2.63 -11.97
CA TYR A 133 -5.78 -2.70 -13.00
C TYR A 133 -6.42 -4.08 -12.95
N ARG A 134 -7.72 -4.12 -12.72
CA ARG A 134 -8.53 -5.35 -12.73
C ARG A 134 -9.47 -5.32 -13.92
N PRO A 135 -9.30 -6.18 -14.92
CA PRO A 135 -10.26 -6.34 -16.02
C PRO A 135 -11.68 -6.60 -15.50
N ALA A 136 -12.68 -6.06 -16.18
CA ALA A 136 -14.08 -6.19 -15.77
C ALA A 136 -14.53 -7.65 -15.58
N GLY A 137 -14.01 -8.57 -16.39
CA GLY A 137 -14.30 -10.00 -16.27
C GLY A 137 -13.80 -10.66 -14.97
N LEU A 138 -12.94 -9.99 -14.21
CA LEU A 138 -12.41 -10.50 -12.95
C LEU A 138 -13.13 -9.93 -11.71
N ASN A 139 -14.10 -9.05 -11.87
CA ASN A 139 -14.82 -8.41 -10.75
C ASN A 139 -15.72 -9.38 -9.95
N ALA A 140 -15.95 -10.59 -10.45
CA ALA A 140 -16.77 -11.60 -9.79
C ALA A 140 -16.07 -12.32 -8.63
N SER A 141 -14.76 -12.14 -8.45
CA SER A 141 -13.97 -12.76 -7.38
C SER A 141 -12.92 -11.80 -6.84
N THR A 142 -12.25 -12.18 -5.78
CA THR A 142 -11.23 -11.38 -5.09
C THR A 142 -9.91 -12.14 -4.98
N PRO A 143 -8.76 -11.42 -4.80
CA PRO A 143 -7.48 -12.07 -4.50
C PRO A 143 -7.54 -13.02 -3.30
N GLU A 144 -8.33 -12.66 -2.27
CA GLU A 144 -8.47 -13.45 -1.06
C GLU A 144 -9.17 -14.79 -1.32
N GLU A 145 -10.28 -14.80 -2.07
CA GLU A 145 -10.99 -16.04 -2.45
C GLU A 145 -10.14 -16.96 -3.31
N GLN A 146 -9.20 -16.41 -4.07
CA GLN A 146 -8.30 -17.17 -4.93
C GLN A 146 -7.00 -17.61 -4.25
N ALA A 147 -6.72 -17.12 -3.05
CA ALA A 147 -5.47 -17.36 -2.33
C ALA A 147 -5.20 -18.86 -2.04
N SER A 148 -6.25 -19.66 -1.88
CA SER A 148 -6.14 -21.12 -1.70
C SER A 148 -5.55 -21.87 -2.90
N LYS A 149 -5.53 -21.24 -4.08
CA LYS A 149 -4.95 -21.84 -5.32
C LYS A 149 -3.44 -21.67 -5.43
N LEU A 150 -2.83 -20.88 -4.54
CA LEU A 150 -1.39 -20.70 -4.52
C LEU A 150 -0.70 -22.05 -4.28
N THR A 151 0.37 -22.31 -5.01
CA THR A 151 1.20 -23.49 -4.80
C THR A 151 2.52 -23.11 -4.17
N TRP A 152 2.97 -23.97 -3.27
CA TRP A 152 4.12 -23.69 -2.42
C TRP A 152 5.18 -24.78 -2.58
N SER A 153 6.43 -24.38 -2.52
CA SER A 153 7.56 -25.31 -2.48
C SER A 153 8.70 -24.75 -1.66
N ARG A 154 9.53 -25.64 -1.14
CA ARG A 154 10.73 -25.25 -0.39
C ARG A 154 11.98 -25.72 -1.14
N SER A 155 12.96 -24.82 -1.27
CA SER A 155 14.28 -25.13 -1.81
C SER A 155 15.35 -24.60 -0.87
N GLY A 156 15.94 -25.47 -0.09
CA GLY A 156 16.94 -25.10 0.93
C GLY A 156 16.37 -24.13 1.96
N ASN A 157 16.93 -22.93 2.01
CA ASN A 157 16.52 -21.85 2.89
C ASN A 157 15.55 -20.84 2.24
N LYS A 158 14.82 -21.27 1.21
CA LYS A 158 13.88 -20.41 0.48
C LYS A 158 12.52 -21.08 0.41
N LEU A 159 11.47 -20.26 0.64
CA LEU A 159 10.08 -20.58 0.34
C LEU A 159 9.75 -19.96 -1.00
N GLN A 160 9.21 -20.76 -1.90
CA GLN A 160 8.75 -20.33 -3.20
C GLN A 160 7.23 -20.44 -3.25
N VAL A 161 6.57 -19.39 -3.73
CA VAL A 161 5.13 -19.38 -4.00
C VAL A 161 4.89 -19.11 -5.47
N THR A 162 4.10 -19.96 -6.10
CA THR A 162 3.64 -19.79 -7.48
C THR A 162 2.18 -19.35 -7.46
N ASN A 163 1.85 -18.33 -8.22
CA ASN A 163 0.50 -17.79 -8.34
C ASN A 163 -0.13 -18.19 -9.70
N PRO A 164 -0.96 -19.25 -9.76
CA PRO A 164 -1.66 -19.63 -10.97
C PRO A 164 -2.93 -18.79 -11.24
N THR A 165 -3.29 -17.89 -10.32
CA THR A 165 -4.52 -17.12 -10.41
C THR A 165 -4.34 -15.87 -11.30
N PRO A 166 -5.42 -15.28 -11.80
CA PRO A 166 -5.35 -14.05 -12.56
C PRO A 166 -5.20 -12.79 -11.68
N TYR A 167 -5.08 -12.91 -10.36
CA TYR A 167 -5.01 -11.80 -9.40
C TYR A 167 -3.60 -11.59 -8.88
N VAL A 168 -3.25 -10.33 -8.58
CA VAL A 168 -2.05 -9.98 -7.82
C VAL A 168 -2.29 -10.31 -6.35
N ILE A 169 -1.60 -11.29 -5.82
CA ILE A 169 -1.72 -11.66 -4.41
C ILE A 169 -0.70 -10.88 -3.58
N ASN A 170 -1.19 -10.08 -2.67
CA ASN A 170 -0.37 -9.28 -1.75
C ASN A 170 -0.37 -9.94 -0.39
N PHE A 171 0.79 -10.31 0.14
CA PHE A 171 0.89 -10.93 1.46
C PHE A 171 0.96 -9.87 2.55
N ASN A 172 0.19 -10.08 3.62
CA ASN A 172 0.33 -9.35 4.88
C ASN A 172 1.39 -10.03 5.75
N GLU A 173 1.30 -11.36 5.85
CA GLU A 173 2.24 -12.19 6.60
C GLU A 173 2.28 -13.61 6.03
N ILE A 174 3.41 -14.25 6.20
CA ILE A 174 3.63 -15.68 5.93
C ILE A 174 4.42 -16.24 7.09
N SER A 175 4.07 -17.44 7.55
CA SER A 175 4.83 -18.20 8.53
C SER A 175 4.98 -19.67 8.10
N VAL A 176 6.11 -20.28 8.46
CA VAL A 176 6.43 -21.69 8.21
C VAL A 176 6.83 -22.32 9.52
N GLY A 177 6.14 -23.40 9.93
CA GLY A 177 6.40 -24.06 11.19
C GLY A 177 6.31 -23.12 12.40
N GLY A 178 5.41 -22.14 12.38
CA GLY A 178 5.23 -21.14 13.42
C GLY A 178 6.26 -19.99 13.40
N LYS A 179 7.21 -19.98 12.47
CA LYS A 179 8.19 -18.90 12.30
C LYS A 179 7.73 -17.92 11.22
N LYS A 180 7.57 -16.64 11.58
CA LYS A 180 7.16 -15.58 10.65
C LYS A 180 8.33 -15.21 9.73
N LEU A 181 8.02 -15.04 8.43
CA LEU A 181 8.98 -14.58 7.43
C LEU A 181 9.07 -13.05 7.48
N GLU A 182 10.27 -12.55 7.21
CA GLU A 182 10.53 -11.11 7.00
C GLU A 182 10.37 -10.78 5.51
N ASP A 183 10.19 -9.50 5.19
CA ASP A 183 10.17 -8.93 3.83
C ASP A 183 9.19 -9.62 2.86
N VAL A 184 8.07 -10.12 3.37
CA VAL A 184 7.02 -10.66 2.50
C VAL A 184 6.39 -9.52 1.68
N THR A 185 6.14 -9.79 0.38
CA THR A 185 5.69 -8.77 -0.56
C THR A 185 4.44 -9.20 -1.32
N TRP A 186 4.54 -9.46 -2.62
CA TRP A 186 3.43 -9.90 -3.47
C TRP A 186 3.91 -10.89 -4.51
N VAL A 187 2.97 -11.53 -5.17
CA VAL A 187 3.21 -12.34 -6.37
C VAL A 187 2.18 -11.99 -7.43
N GLU A 188 2.67 -11.69 -8.64
CA GLU A 188 1.85 -11.34 -9.80
C GLU A 188 1.22 -12.59 -10.44
N PRO A 189 0.15 -12.43 -11.27
CA PRO A 189 -0.47 -13.51 -12.01
C PRO A 189 0.52 -14.30 -12.85
N GLY A 190 0.52 -15.63 -12.70
CA GLY A 190 1.41 -16.55 -13.43
C GLY A 190 2.89 -16.45 -13.06
N LYS A 191 3.24 -15.71 -11.99
CA LYS A 191 4.62 -15.51 -11.53
C LYS A 191 4.92 -16.31 -10.28
N VAL A 192 6.20 -16.30 -9.94
CA VAL A 192 6.77 -16.92 -8.74
C VAL A 192 7.38 -15.83 -7.87
N ALA A 193 7.12 -15.86 -6.57
CA ALA A 193 7.85 -15.08 -5.59
C ALA A 193 8.67 -16.00 -4.68
N ILE A 194 9.81 -15.50 -4.22
CA ILE A 194 10.76 -16.24 -3.39
C ILE A 194 11.03 -15.44 -2.12
N PHE A 195 10.86 -16.06 -0.97
CA PHE A 195 11.08 -15.48 0.35
C PHE A 195 12.15 -16.25 1.11
N GLY A 196 12.95 -15.55 1.90
CA GLY A 196 13.91 -16.18 2.82
C GLY A 196 13.19 -16.86 4.00
N LEU A 197 13.58 -18.08 4.31
CA LEU A 197 13.12 -18.74 5.53
C LEU A 197 13.97 -18.30 6.72
N PRO A 198 13.36 -17.93 7.85
CA PRO A 198 14.09 -17.59 9.05
C PRO A 198 14.79 -18.83 9.65
N PRO A 199 15.87 -18.64 10.43
CA PRO A 199 16.54 -19.73 11.12
C PRO A 199 15.58 -20.54 11.99
N GLY A 200 15.65 -21.87 11.89
CA GLY A 200 14.81 -22.78 12.65
C GLY A 200 13.37 -22.91 12.14
N ALA A 201 13.05 -22.40 10.95
CA ALA A 201 11.79 -22.71 10.29
C ALA A 201 11.79 -24.20 9.87
N ALA A 202 11.00 -25.01 10.56
CA ALA A 202 10.88 -26.45 10.37
C ALA A 202 9.45 -26.86 10.04
N GLY A 203 9.28 -28.07 9.47
CA GLY A 203 7.99 -28.59 9.05
C GLY A 203 7.54 -28.04 7.70
N ASN A 204 6.35 -28.45 7.28
CA ASN A 204 5.77 -28.14 5.98
C ASN A 204 4.51 -27.28 6.03
N GLN A 205 4.04 -26.94 7.25
CA GLN A 205 2.85 -26.12 7.43
C GLN A 205 3.16 -24.66 7.15
N ILE A 206 2.35 -24.06 6.29
CA ILE A 206 2.38 -22.64 5.93
C ILE A 206 1.09 -22.01 6.42
N ILE A 207 1.21 -20.91 7.14
CA ILE A 207 0.07 -20.05 7.51
C ILE A 207 0.33 -18.69 6.91
N PHE A 208 -0.65 -18.13 6.22
CA PHE A 208 -0.49 -16.82 5.59
C PHE A 208 -1.79 -16.02 5.58
N LYS A 209 -1.66 -14.71 5.45
CA LYS A 209 -2.75 -13.77 5.20
C LYS A 209 -2.45 -12.93 3.99
N VAL A 210 -3.45 -12.66 3.20
CA VAL A 210 -3.38 -11.72 2.08
C VAL A 210 -3.97 -10.37 2.47
N ILE A 211 -3.54 -9.32 1.78
CA ILE A 211 -4.11 -7.99 1.94
C ILE A 211 -5.23 -7.84 0.92
N ASN A 212 -6.43 -7.52 1.39
CA ASN A 212 -7.61 -7.34 0.55
C ASN A 212 -7.57 -6.03 -0.26
N ASP A 213 -8.57 -5.80 -1.09
CA ASP A 213 -8.70 -4.63 -1.96
C ASP A 213 -8.75 -3.30 -1.19
N TYR A 214 -9.20 -3.32 0.06
CA TYR A 214 -9.28 -2.15 0.94
C TYR A 214 -7.97 -1.87 1.71
N GLY A 215 -6.96 -2.75 1.55
CA GLY A 215 -5.67 -2.60 2.23
C GLY A 215 -5.60 -3.18 3.62
N SER A 216 -6.61 -3.93 4.06
CA SER A 216 -6.65 -4.60 5.34
C SER A 216 -6.19 -6.06 5.23
N PRO A 217 -5.63 -6.65 6.30
CA PRO A 217 -5.39 -8.09 6.37
C PRO A 217 -6.70 -8.87 6.23
N GLY A 218 -6.68 -9.89 5.38
CA GLY A 218 -7.77 -10.82 5.20
C GLY A 218 -7.76 -11.97 6.22
N ILE A 219 -8.51 -13.03 5.92
CA ILE A 219 -8.57 -14.24 6.75
C ILE A 219 -7.25 -15.00 6.73
N THR A 220 -7.09 -15.90 7.70
CA THR A 220 -5.95 -16.81 7.76
C THR A 220 -6.16 -17.97 6.81
N HIS A 221 -5.19 -18.19 5.93
CA HIS A 221 -5.10 -19.35 5.03
C HIS A 221 -4.06 -20.33 5.54
N GLN A 222 -4.25 -21.60 5.21
CA GLN A 222 -3.30 -22.67 5.51
C GLN A 222 -2.93 -23.41 4.22
N ALA A 223 -1.67 -23.77 4.09
CA ALA A 223 -1.12 -24.55 2.99
C ALA A 223 0.03 -25.44 3.49
N SER A 224 0.54 -26.28 2.59
CA SER A 224 1.74 -27.09 2.82
C SER A 224 2.53 -27.24 1.51
N PHE A 225 3.80 -27.62 1.62
CA PHE A 225 4.67 -28.00 0.50
C PHE A 225 5.20 -29.42 0.66
#